data_5c6190a31e33d3e6c4791095cecf7744
#
_entry.id   5c6190a31e33d3e6c4791095cecf7744
#
_cell.length_a   1.000
_cell.length_b   1.000
_cell.length_c   1.000
_cell.angle_alpha   90.00
_cell.angle_beta   90.00
_cell.angle_gamma   90.00
#
_symmetry.space_group_name_H-M   'P 1'
#
loop_
_entity.id
_entity.type
_entity.pdbx_description
1 polymer ?
#
loop_
_entity_poly.entity_id
_entity_poly.type
_entity_poly.pdbx_seq_one_letter_code
_entity_poly.pdbx_strand_id
1 'polypeptide(L)'
;TVATSFQSSFNGVKETNNNNDRRVIGVEYTTPPIDVAYYFGISVNVPVLKLTRQTYVDEKPVTHYETYINPIVPVDEKTDFSGSMYAKLEQAGYPITHVKEKITATLMSTKQKELFQIAKKNEAIMNRTRMGSSNDLPIEYTYSQYVANGYELVIDLK
;
A
#
# COMPACT_ATOMS: atom_id res chain seq x y z
N THR A 1 -1.08 19.44 -2.78
CA THR A 1 -0.52 18.48 -2.08
C THR A 1 -0.45 17.19 -2.69
N VAL A 2 0.32 16.46 -2.13
CA VAL A 2 0.40 15.26 -2.62
C VAL A 2 -0.53 14.36 -2.19
N ALA A 3 -0.71 13.57 -2.97
CA ALA A 3 -1.72 12.78 -2.98
C ALA A 3 -1.78 11.72 -2.02
N THR A 4 -0.85 11.27 -1.51
CA THR A 4 -0.91 10.20 -0.55
C THR A 4 -0.51 10.74 0.81
N SER A 5 -1.03 10.11 1.83
CA SER A 5 -0.62 10.43 3.18
C SER A 5 0.87 10.23 3.38
N PHE A 6 1.45 9.29 2.67
CA PHE A 6 2.88 9.08 2.73
C PHE A 6 3.60 10.32 2.24
N GLN A 7 3.18 10.87 1.13
CA GLN A 7 3.84 12.04 0.57
C GLN A 7 3.68 13.27 1.44
N SER A 8 2.58 13.40 2.15
CA SER A 8 2.42 14.49 3.10
C SER A 8 3.31 14.31 4.33
N SER A 9 3.67 13.07 4.66
CA SER A 9 4.55 12.77 5.78
C SER A 9 6.03 12.83 5.42
N PHE A 10 6.36 12.53 4.16
CA PHE A 10 7.75 12.44 3.70
C PHE A 10 7.92 13.33 2.46
N ASN A 11 8.61 14.45 2.65
CA ASN A 11 8.81 15.40 1.56
C ASN A 11 9.61 14.82 0.42
N GLY A 12 9.38 15.32 -0.76
CA GLY A 12 10.18 14.98 -1.94
C GLY A 12 9.66 13.82 -2.75
N VAL A 13 8.55 13.19 -2.37
CA VAL A 13 7.97 12.09 -3.11
C VAL A 13 6.59 12.46 -3.64
N LYS A 14 6.39 12.32 -4.93
CA LYS A 14 5.10 12.61 -5.58
C LYS A 14 4.75 11.55 -6.60
N GLU A 15 3.48 11.19 -6.65
CA GLU A 15 2.94 10.27 -7.64
C GLU A 15 1.88 10.98 -8.47
N THR A 16 2.00 10.90 -9.79
CA THR A 16 1.13 11.67 -10.68
C THR A 16 -0.17 10.98 -11.03
N ASN A 17 -0.22 9.66 -11.00
CA ASN A 17 -1.47 8.97 -11.31
C ASN A 17 -2.37 8.81 -10.11
N ASN A 18 -2.06 9.52 -9.04
CA ASN A 18 -2.84 9.43 -7.87
C ASN A 18 -4.13 10.21 -8.07
N ASN A 19 -5.21 9.67 -7.69
CA ASN A 19 -6.49 10.36 -7.70
C ASN A 19 -7.21 10.13 -6.36
N ASN A 20 -8.31 10.85 -6.17
CA ASN A 20 -9.04 10.82 -4.92
C ASN A 20 -10.08 9.70 -4.84
N ASP A 21 -10.23 8.90 -5.90
CA ASP A 21 -11.20 7.80 -5.91
C ASP A 21 -10.54 6.53 -5.38
N ARG A 22 -10.24 6.53 -4.09
CA ARG A 22 -9.68 5.38 -3.39
C ARG A 22 -10.77 4.71 -2.58
N ARG A 23 -10.91 3.43 -2.77
CA ARG A 23 -11.96 2.64 -2.13
C ARG A 23 -11.34 1.51 -1.30
N VAL A 24 -11.94 1.25 -0.14
CA VAL A 24 -11.59 0.09 0.67
C VAL A 24 -12.34 -1.10 0.09
N ILE A 25 -11.60 -2.13 -0.32
CA ILE A 25 -12.14 -3.35 -0.88
C ILE A 25 -12.42 -4.37 0.22
N GLY A 26 -11.57 -4.42 1.22
CA GLY A 26 -11.75 -5.34 2.33
C GLY A 26 -10.81 -5.07 3.49
N VAL A 27 -11.23 -5.47 4.67
CA VAL A 27 -10.43 -5.45 5.89
C VAL A 27 -10.66 -6.79 6.58
N GLU A 28 -9.63 -7.61 6.69
CA GLU A 28 -9.78 -8.96 7.24
C GLU A 28 -8.51 -9.44 7.92
N TYR A 29 -8.64 -10.32 8.88
CA TYR A 29 -7.48 -11.01 9.44
C TYR A 29 -7.10 -12.18 8.53
N THR A 30 -5.81 -12.37 8.34
CA THR A 30 -5.28 -13.43 7.51
C THR A 30 -3.94 -13.92 8.03
N THR A 31 -3.53 -15.08 7.58
CA THR A 31 -2.17 -15.58 7.78
C THR A 31 -1.23 -14.65 7.03
N PRO A 32 -0.18 -14.13 7.69
CA PRO A 32 0.73 -13.21 7.02
C PRO A 32 1.59 -13.93 5.98
N PRO A 33 1.90 -13.25 4.86
CA PRO A 33 2.98 -13.71 4.00
C PRO A 33 4.29 -13.80 4.79
N ILE A 34 5.20 -14.68 4.36
CA ILE A 34 6.46 -14.91 5.07
C ILE A 34 7.25 -13.62 5.25
N ASP A 35 7.34 -12.79 4.19
CA ASP A 35 8.08 -11.53 4.25
C ASP A 35 7.48 -10.57 5.27
N VAL A 36 6.16 -10.54 5.37
CA VAL A 36 5.45 -9.70 6.33
C VAL A 36 5.74 -10.15 7.76
N ALA A 37 5.60 -11.46 8.01
CA ALA A 37 5.87 -12.03 9.34
C ALA A 37 7.32 -11.77 9.75
N TYR A 38 8.24 -11.94 8.82
CA TYR A 38 9.66 -11.69 9.08
C TYR A 38 9.89 -10.22 9.44
N TYR A 39 9.33 -9.30 8.68
CA TYR A 39 9.49 -7.86 8.94
C TYR A 39 8.91 -7.47 10.30
N PHE A 40 7.72 -7.99 10.64
CA PHE A 40 7.10 -7.71 11.93
C PHE A 40 7.74 -8.44 13.11
N GLY A 41 8.59 -9.43 12.84
CA GLY A 41 9.20 -10.25 13.90
C GLY A 41 8.20 -11.14 14.60
N ILE A 42 7.21 -11.66 13.90
CA ILE A 42 6.16 -12.53 14.45
C ILE A 42 6.15 -13.87 13.73
N SER A 43 5.51 -14.86 14.38
CA SER A 43 5.30 -16.16 13.76
C SER A 43 4.32 -16.06 12.59
N VAL A 44 4.50 -16.90 11.57
CA VAL A 44 3.54 -17.01 10.45
C VAL A 44 2.18 -17.52 10.90
N ASN A 45 2.07 -18.03 12.12
CA ASN A 45 0.80 -18.50 12.68
C ASN A 45 0.01 -17.39 13.38
N VAL A 46 0.57 -16.20 13.50
CA VAL A 46 -0.12 -15.06 14.12
C VAL A 46 -0.94 -14.34 13.06
N PRO A 47 -2.27 -14.27 13.15
CA PRO A 47 -3.07 -13.55 12.18
C PRO A 47 -2.74 -12.06 12.19
N VAL A 48 -2.72 -11.46 11.01
CA VAL A 48 -2.50 -10.02 10.85
C VAL A 48 -3.67 -9.40 10.10
N LEU A 49 -3.95 -8.15 10.37
CA LEU A 49 -4.98 -7.41 9.66
C LEU A 49 -4.46 -7.08 8.27
N LYS A 50 -5.26 -7.42 7.25
CA LYS A 50 -4.98 -7.10 5.85
C LYS A 50 -6.02 -6.10 5.36
N LEU A 51 -5.54 -4.94 4.94
CA LEU A 51 -6.36 -3.90 4.35
C LEU A 51 -6.12 -3.91 2.84
N THR A 52 -7.18 -4.11 2.06
CA THR A 52 -7.12 -4.06 0.61
C THR A 52 -7.82 -2.81 0.11
N ARG A 53 -7.12 -2.01 -0.69
CA ARG A 53 -7.66 -0.78 -1.27
C ARG A 53 -7.31 -0.71 -2.74
N GLN A 54 -8.10 0.07 -3.48
CA GLN A 54 -7.85 0.34 -4.89
C GLN A 54 -8.13 1.80 -5.19
N THR A 55 -7.45 2.35 -6.18
CA THR A 55 -7.84 3.63 -6.77
C THR A 55 -8.36 3.39 -8.18
N TYR A 56 -9.28 4.25 -8.61
CA TYR A 56 -10.01 4.07 -9.85
C TYR A 56 -9.91 5.33 -10.72
N VAL A 57 -9.88 5.11 -12.03
CA VAL A 57 -10.05 6.16 -13.04
C VAL A 57 -11.10 5.65 -14.03
N ASP A 58 -12.18 6.40 -14.23
CA ASP A 58 -13.29 6.01 -15.10
C ASP A 58 -13.81 4.60 -14.76
N GLU A 59 -14.00 4.34 -13.47
CA GLU A 59 -14.50 3.08 -12.92
C GLU A 59 -13.60 1.87 -13.17
N LYS A 60 -12.36 2.09 -13.58
CA LYS A 60 -11.37 1.01 -13.71
C LYS A 60 -10.30 1.13 -12.64
N PRO A 61 -9.94 0.03 -11.99
CA PRO A 61 -8.82 0.08 -11.04
C PRO A 61 -7.52 0.41 -11.76
N VAL A 62 -6.76 1.34 -11.21
CA VAL A 62 -5.43 1.70 -11.71
C VAL A 62 -4.34 1.44 -10.69
N THR A 63 -4.70 1.29 -9.41
CA THR A 63 -3.77 0.84 -8.38
C THR A 63 -4.47 -0.16 -7.46
N HIS A 64 -3.69 -1.07 -6.92
CA HIS A 64 -4.15 -2.07 -5.96
C HIS A 64 -3.16 -2.11 -4.81
N TYR A 65 -3.68 -1.97 -3.59
CA TYR A 65 -2.86 -1.95 -2.37
C TYR A 65 -3.29 -3.08 -1.45
N GLU A 66 -2.33 -3.84 -0.96
CA GLU A 66 -2.53 -4.81 0.11
C GLU A 66 -1.61 -4.43 1.25
N THR A 67 -2.18 -3.92 2.33
CA THR A 67 -1.44 -3.47 3.50
C THR A 67 -1.66 -4.44 4.64
N TYR A 68 -0.57 -4.90 5.23
CA TYR A 68 -0.59 -5.71 6.45
C TYR A 68 -0.14 -4.83 7.61
N ILE A 69 -0.84 -4.93 8.73
CA ILE A 69 -0.59 -4.10 9.90
C ILE A 69 -0.14 -4.98 11.05
N ASN A 70 0.94 -4.56 11.73
CA ASN A 70 1.48 -5.28 12.88
C ASN A 70 0.39 -5.43 13.94
N PRO A 71 0.17 -6.64 14.47
CA PRO A 71 -0.87 -6.87 15.48
C PRO A 71 -0.78 -6.03 16.74
N ILE A 72 0.38 -5.41 17.01
CA ILE A 72 0.53 -4.52 18.16
C ILE A 72 -0.32 -3.25 18.03
N VAL A 73 -0.67 -2.88 16.80
CA VAL A 73 -1.47 -1.67 16.55
C VAL A 73 -2.93 -1.94 16.89
N PRO A 74 -3.58 -1.10 17.72
CA PRO A 74 -4.96 -1.33 18.13
C PRO A 74 -5.97 -0.90 17.06
N VAL A 75 -5.98 -1.61 15.97
CA VAL A 75 -6.96 -1.49 14.88
C VAL A 75 -7.53 -2.88 14.60
N ASP A 76 -8.71 -2.94 14.02
CA ASP A 76 -9.38 -4.20 13.72
C ASP A 76 -10.20 -4.10 12.43
N GLU A 77 -11.01 -5.14 12.16
CA GLU A 77 -11.83 -5.20 10.96
C GLU A 77 -12.88 -4.11 10.89
N LYS A 78 -13.21 -3.47 12.00
CA LYS A 78 -14.21 -2.41 12.06
C LYS A 78 -13.62 -1.02 11.95
N THR A 79 -12.29 -0.91 11.94
CA THR A 79 -11.63 0.38 11.81
C THR A 79 -11.95 1.00 10.45
N ASP A 80 -12.26 2.28 10.45
CA ASP A 80 -12.54 3.01 9.20
C ASP A 80 -11.23 3.43 8.54
N PHE A 81 -10.89 2.75 7.44
CA PHE A 81 -9.71 3.05 6.64
C PHE A 81 -10.04 3.82 5.35
N SER A 82 -11.20 4.47 5.28
CA SER A 82 -11.59 5.21 4.08
C SER A 82 -10.74 6.45 3.84
N GLY A 83 -10.13 6.99 4.88
CA GLY A 83 -9.23 8.14 4.77
C GLY A 83 -7.77 7.74 4.73
N SER A 84 -6.91 8.59 5.27
CA SER A 84 -5.48 8.33 5.34
C SER A 84 -5.17 7.21 6.31
N MET A 85 -4.55 6.14 5.82
CA MET A 85 -4.10 5.04 6.67
C MET A 85 -3.06 5.52 7.68
N TYR A 86 -2.12 6.36 7.25
CA TYR A 86 -1.09 6.86 8.15
C TYR A 86 -1.67 7.72 9.27
N ALA A 87 -2.72 8.48 8.99
CA ALA A 87 -3.42 9.21 10.03
C ALA A 87 -4.08 8.26 11.03
N LYS A 88 -4.63 7.15 10.56
CA LYS A 88 -5.21 6.13 11.45
C LYS A 88 -4.13 5.48 12.33
N LEU A 89 -2.99 5.17 11.76
CA LEU A 89 -1.87 4.59 12.53
C LEU A 89 -1.38 5.58 13.59
N GLU A 90 -1.29 6.85 13.24
CA GLU A 90 -0.91 7.89 14.18
C GLU A 90 -1.92 8.02 15.31
N GLN A 91 -3.22 8.04 14.99
CA GLN A 91 -4.29 8.07 15.99
C GLN A 91 -4.23 6.87 16.92
N ALA A 92 -3.81 5.73 16.39
CA ALA A 92 -3.64 4.50 17.18
C ALA A 92 -2.38 4.48 18.03
N GLY A 93 -1.56 5.53 17.95
CA GLY A 93 -0.35 5.65 18.76
C GLY A 93 0.95 5.26 18.05
N TYR A 94 0.89 4.99 16.75
CA TYR A 94 2.05 4.52 15.99
C TYR A 94 2.25 5.35 14.71
N PRO A 95 2.68 6.62 14.85
CA PRO A 95 2.97 7.45 13.67
C PRO A 95 4.14 6.86 12.89
N ILE A 96 4.02 6.80 11.58
CA ILE A 96 5.09 6.27 10.75
C ILE A 96 6.20 7.32 10.66
N THR A 97 7.38 6.96 11.14
CA THR A 97 8.54 7.86 11.18
C THR A 97 9.62 7.50 10.17
N HIS A 98 9.57 6.29 9.62
CA HIS A 98 10.54 5.84 8.62
C HIS A 98 9.86 4.90 7.62
N VAL A 99 10.21 5.04 6.36
CA VAL A 99 9.70 4.18 5.30
C VAL A 99 10.87 3.72 4.44
N LYS A 100 10.91 2.42 4.16
CA LYS A 100 11.79 1.83 3.15
C LYS A 100 10.93 1.36 2.00
N GLU A 101 11.33 1.67 0.77
CA GLU A 101 10.58 1.27 -0.41
C GLU A 101 11.45 0.58 -1.43
N LYS A 102 10.83 -0.36 -2.13
CA LYS A 102 11.43 -1.06 -3.25
C LYS A 102 10.45 -0.96 -4.41
N ILE A 103 10.93 -0.48 -5.56
CA ILE A 103 10.10 -0.30 -6.75
C ILE A 103 10.70 -1.12 -7.88
N THR A 104 9.87 -1.94 -8.52
CA THR A 104 10.26 -2.73 -9.68
C THR A 104 9.21 -2.60 -10.76
N ALA A 105 9.54 -2.99 -11.99
CA ALA A 105 8.61 -3.01 -13.10
C ALA A 105 8.64 -4.39 -13.73
N THR A 106 7.46 -4.93 -14.04
CA THR A 106 7.33 -6.22 -14.70
C THR A 106 6.21 -6.13 -15.73
N LEU A 107 6.09 -7.16 -16.57
CA LEU A 107 4.92 -7.28 -17.40
C LEU A 107 3.78 -7.90 -16.57
N MET A 108 2.56 -7.49 -16.88
CA MET A 108 1.39 -8.02 -16.17
C MET A 108 1.19 -9.50 -16.46
N SER A 109 0.92 -10.25 -15.39
CA SER A 109 0.42 -11.62 -15.51
C SER A 109 -1.03 -11.60 -15.99
N THR A 110 -1.55 -12.75 -16.38
CA THR A 110 -2.97 -12.88 -16.74
C THR A 110 -3.89 -12.45 -15.61
N LYS A 111 -3.54 -12.84 -14.38
CA LYS A 111 -4.33 -12.46 -13.20
C LYS A 111 -4.33 -10.94 -12.96
N GLN A 112 -3.19 -10.30 -13.17
CA GLN A 112 -3.09 -8.84 -13.03
C GLN A 112 -3.89 -8.12 -14.11
N LYS A 113 -3.88 -8.63 -15.34
CA LYS A 113 -4.69 -8.07 -16.41
C LYS A 113 -6.19 -8.17 -16.11
N GLU A 114 -6.61 -9.26 -15.51
CA GLU A 114 -8.00 -9.42 -15.08
C GLU A 114 -8.34 -8.40 -14.00
N LEU A 115 -7.45 -8.26 -13.01
CA LEU A 115 -7.63 -7.32 -11.89
C LEU A 115 -7.80 -5.89 -12.40
N PHE A 116 -6.97 -5.46 -13.34
CA PHE A 116 -6.98 -4.10 -13.87
C PHE A 116 -7.82 -3.94 -15.13
N GLN A 117 -8.51 -4.99 -15.56
CA GLN A 117 -9.41 -4.97 -16.73
C GLN A 117 -8.67 -4.53 -18.00
N ILE A 118 -7.50 -5.09 -18.22
CA ILE A 118 -6.65 -4.77 -19.37
C ILE A 118 -6.60 -5.94 -20.33
N ALA A 119 -6.97 -5.67 -21.58
CA ALA A 119 -6.98 -6.70 -22.63
C ALA A 119 -5.69 -6.75 -23.45
N LYS A 120 -4.91 -5.68 -23.43
CA LYS A 120 -3.70 -5.58 -24.27
C LYS A 120 -2.62 -6.55 -23.82
N LYS A 121 -1.81 -7.01 -24.78
CA LYS A 121 -0.62 -7.80 -24.47
C LYS A 121 0.51 -6.87 -24.05
N ASN A 122 1.44 -7.40 -23.29
CA ASN A 122 2.69 -6.69 -22.93
C ASN A 122 2.46 -5.39 -22.16
N GLU A 123 1.44 -5.32 -21.34
CA GLU A 123 1.24 -4.18 -20.46
C GLU A 123 2.19 -4.28 -19.29
N ALA A 124 2.78 -3.14 -18.92
CA ALA A 124 3.69 -3.06 -17.79
C ALA A 124 2.96 -2.71 -16.52
N ILE A 125 3.48 -3.21 -15.40
CA ILE A 125 2.99 -2.91 -14.07
C ILE A 125 4.17 -2.48 -13.20
N MET A 126 3.95 -1.44 -12.37
CA MET A 126 4.91 -1.04 -11.36
C MET A 126 4.54 -1.74 -10.07
N ASN A 127 5.52 -2.38 -9.45
CA ASN A 127 5.34 -3.02 -8.16
C ASN A 127 6.11 -2.20 -7.12
N ARG A 128 5.46 -1.88 -6.02
CA ARG A 128 6.06 -1.12 -4.94
C ARG A 128 5.83 -1.84 -3.64
N THR A 129 6.90 -2.12 -2.94
CA THR A 129 6.84 -2.69 -1.59
C THR A 129 7.26 -1.62 -0.62
N ARG A 130 6.42 -1.34 0.36
CA ARG A 130 6.69 -0.32 1.36
C ARG A 130 6.70 -0.96 2.73
N MET A 131 7.73 -0.64 3.51
CA MET A 131 7.88 -1.09 4.89
C MET A 131 7.97 0.13 5.78
N GLY A 132 6.94 0.37 6.59
CA GLY A 132 6.85 1.53 7.48
C GLY A 132 7.09 1.15 8.92
N SER A 133 7.81 2.00 9.63
CA SER A 133 8.09 1.81 11.05
C SER A 133 7.82 3.08 11.85
N SER A 134 7.54 2.89 13.14
CA SER A 134 7.36 3.97 14.10
C SER A 134 8.46 3.85 15.13
N ASN A 135 9.43 4.78 15.11
CA ASN A 135 10.58 4.77 16.02
C ASN A 135 11.23 3.38 16.08
N ASP A 136 11.56 2.85 14.91
CA ASP A 136 12.20 1.54 14.70
C ASP A 136 11.30 0.33 14.95
N LEU A 137 10.06 0.51 15.35
CA LEU A 137 9.12 -0.59 15.48
C LEU A 137 8.40 -0.81 14.16
N PRO A 138 8.50 -2.01 13.54
CA PRO A 138 7.80 -2.31 12.31
C PRO A 138 6.28 -2.20 12.48
N ILE A 139 5.61 -1.47 11.61
CA ILE A 139 4.18 -1.20 11.74
C ILE A 139 3.36 -1.66 10.54
N GLU A 140 3.81 -1.38 9.31
CA GLU A 140 3.04 -1.72 8.13
C GLU A 140 3.94 -2.27 7.04
N TYR A 141 3.36 -3.17 6.24
CA TYR A 141 4.01 -3.75 5.08
C TYR A 141 2.99 -3.72 3.95
N THR A 142 3.27 -2.98 2.90
CA THR A 142 2.32 -2.78 1.82
C THR A 142 2.89 -3.23 0.48
N TYR A 143 2.14 -4.09 -0.20
CA TYR A 143 2.38 -4.40 -1.60
C TYR A 143 1.47 -3.53 -2.43
N SER A 144 2.03 -2.77 -3.37
CA SER A 144 1.25 -1.93 -4.26
C SER A 144 1.55 -2.28 -5.71
N GLN A 145 0.53 -2.24 -6.54
CA GLN A 145 0.64 -2.45 -7.97
C GLN A 145 -0.01 -1.28 -8.68
N TYR A 146 0.68 -0.74 -9.67
CA TYR A 146 0.20 0.42 -10.42
C TYR A 146 0.25 0.10 -11.91
N VAL A 147 -0.85 0.36 -12.61
CA VAL A 147 -0.82 0.32 -14.07
C VAL A 147 0.22 1.34 -14.52
N ALA A 148 1.23 0.89 -15.26
CA ALA A 148 2.38 1.75 -15.57
C ALA A 148 2.04 2.89 -16.51
N ASN A 149 1.07 2.69 -17.40
CA ASN A 149 0.67 3.73 -18.33
C ASN A 149 0.05 4.91 -17.55
N GLY A 150 0.66 6.08 -17.67
CA GLY A 150 0.21 7.27 -16.94
C GLY A 150 0.76 7.41 -15.53
N TYR A 151 1.56 6.45 -15.08
CA TYR A 151 2.18 6.53 -13.77
C TYR A 151 3.52 7.24 -13.84
N GLU A 152 3.74 8.18 -12.94
CA GLU A 152 5.01 8.87 -12.80
C GLU A 152 5.33 9.04 -11.33
N LEU A 153 6.57 8.80 -10.95
CA LEU A 153 7.06 9.01 -9.60
C LEU A 153 8.16 10.06 -9.65
N VAL A 154 7.98 11.15 -8.93
CA VAL A 154 8.96 12.22 -8.84
C VAL A 154 9.51 12.27 -7.42
N ILE A 155 10.83 12.25 -7.28
CA ILE A 155 11.51 12.32 -6.01
C ILE A 155 12.41 13.56 -6.03
N ASP A 156 12.21 14.43 -5.06
CA ASP A 156 13.02 15.63 -4.90
C ASP A 156 13.86 15.49 -3.63
N LEU A 157 15.14 15.29 -3.81
CA LEU A 157 16.07 15.05 -2.71
C LEU A 157 16.82 16.35 -2.36
N LYS A 158 16.88 16.65 -1.08
CA LYS A 158 17.57 17.84 -0.59
C LYS A 158 18.77 17.47 0.27
#